data_d693af3f99bd6e449857b332639a83ce
#
_entry.id   d693af3f99bd6e449857b332639a83ce
#
_cell.length_a   1.000
_cell.length_b   1.000
_cell.length_c   1.000
_cell.angle_alpha   90.00
_cell.angle_beta   90.00
_cell.angle_gamma   90.00
#
_symmetry.space_group_name_H-M   'P 1'
#
loop_
_entity.id
_entity.type
_entity.pdbx_description
1 polymer ?
#
loop_
_entity_poly.entity_id
_entity_poly.type
_entity_poly.pdbx_seq_one_letter_code
_entity_poly.pdbx_strand_id
1 'polypeptide(L)'
;VTQEAEDIQKEQEVISYKVLTPKEQKQRLTELAAVFLRLGAIAFGGPAAHIAMMDNEVVNRRQWMSREKLLDLLGITNLIPGPNSTELAIHIGYERAGWRGLVVAGSCFILPAMLIVWALAAIYTRYQTVPQVEWLLYGIKPVIIAIVIQAVWNLGKKAAKDVPTIIAGVVAIIAYLAGLNEILVLILLGIAVMLLKNWQARGHTSGAFLLPMSGILAQVGSTTAAVTSVSWINVFVFFLKIGCVLYGSGYVLLAFLQRDLVERNQWLTSQQLLDAVAIGQFTPVPVFTTATFIGYLLAGNAGAIAGTMGIFLPSFVLVWVVNPWVTKLRQSPWASGFLDGVNAASLGLMAGVTYTLGRAALVDWLTIILEAECILLFAFKKERIC
;
A
#
# COMPACT_ATOMS: atom_id res chain seq x y z
N VAL A 1 6.25 41.22 -16.96
CA VAL A 1 5.18 40.34 -16.37
C VAL A 1 5.73 38.95 -16.04
N THR A 2 6.73 38.43 -16.76
CA THR A 2 7.34 37.11 -16.49
C THR A 2 8.38 37.14 -15.38
N GLN A 3 9.07 38.22 -15.16
CA GLN A 3 10.14 38.36 -14.18
C GLN A 3 9.61 38.63 -12.74
N GLU A 4 8.54 39.39 -12.64
CA GLU A 4 7.84 39.63 -11.36
C GLU A 4 7.13 38.34 -10.84
N ALA A 5 6.64 37.49 -11.76
CA ALA A 5 6.04 36.21 -11.37
C ALA A 5 7.10 35.19 -10.90
N GLU A 6 8.30 35.20 -11.48
CA GLU A 6 9.46 34.40 -11.03
C GLU A 6 10.03 34.89 -9.70
N ASP A 7 10.03 36.19 -9.45
CA ASP A 7 10.50 36.77 -8.19
C ASP A 7 9.50 36.55 -7.05
N ILE A 8 8.18 36.59 -7.32
CA ILE A 8 7.14 36.22 -6.36
C ILE A 8 7.19 34.72 -6.04
N GLN A 9 7.57 33.87 -7.00
CA GLN A 9 7.80 32.45 -6.76
C GLN A 9 9.07 32.15 -5.95
N LYS A 10 10.10 32.97 -6.07
CA LYS A 10 11.32 32.86 -5.24
C LYS A 10 11.13 33.36 -3.80
N GLU A 11 10.24 34.32 -3.56
CA GLU A 11 9.92 34.81 -2.20
C GLU A 11 9.03 33.88 -1.38
N GLN A 12 8.39 32.90 -1.99
CA GLN A 12 7.79 31.76 -1.29
C GLN A 12 8.83 30.66 -1.01
N GLU A 13 10.07 31.01 -0.74
CA GLU A 13 10.99 30.10 -0.03
C GLU A 13 10.28 29.63 1.23
N VAL A 14 9.98 28.36 1.26
CA VAL A 14 9.34 27.69 2.40
C VAL A 14 10.16 28.02 3.64
N ILE A 15 9.78 29.06 4.37
CA ILE A 15 10.44 29.44 5.62
C ILE A 15 10.58 28.17 6.42
N SER A 16 11.83 27.75 6.64
CA SER A 16 12.12 26.50 7.33
C SER A 16 11.31 26.44 8.63
N TYR A 17 10.60 25.35 8.87
CA TYR A 17 9.79 25.17 10.08
C TYR A 17 10.55 25.51 11.37
N LYS A 18 11.87 25.33 11.39
CA LYS A 18 12.75 25.61 12.53
C LYS A 18 12.90 27.11 12.84
N VAL A 19 12.67 27.98 11.87
CA VAL A 19 12.81 29.45 12.01
C VAL A 19 11.51 30.11 12.48
N LEU A 20 10.38 29.38 12.43
CA LEU A 20 9.08 29.88 12.81
C LEU A 20 8.94 30.06 14.33
N THR A 21 8.12 31.03 14.72
CA THR A 21 7.73 31.19 16.13
C THR A 21 6.93 29.99 16.64
N PRO A 22 6.93 29.68 17.93
CA PRO A 22 6.16 28.59 18.52
C PRO A 22 4.67 28.62 18.16
N LYS A 23 4.09 29.83 18.01
CA LYS A 23 2.70 30.03 17.63
C LYS A 23 2.45 29.59 16.18
N GLU A 24 3.31 29.99 15.26
CA GLU A 24 3.23 29.60 13.84
C GLU A 24 3.49 28.12 13.64
N GLN A 25 4.44 27.53 14.39
CA GLN A 25 4.67 26.08 14.38
C GLN A 25 3.42 25.32 14.79
N LYS A 26 2.75 25.74 15.86
CA LYS A 26 1.49 25.13 16.32
C LYS A 26 0.38 25.30 15.29
N GLN A 27 0.26 26.46 14.67
CA GLN A 27 -0.72 26.74 13.62
C GLN A 27 -0.52 25.79 12.44
N ARG A 28 0.71 25.65 11.91
CA ARG A 28 1.01 24.71 10.80
C ARG A 28 0.66 23.26 11.13
N LEU A 29 0.96 22.80 12.35
CA LEU A 29 0.60 21.45 12.78
C LEU A 29 -0.91 21.25 12.89
N THR A 30 -1.64 22.26 13.38
CA THR A 30 -3.10 22.22 13.47
C THR A 30 -3.75 22.20 12.08
N GLU A 31 -3.23 23.00 11.14
CA GLU A 31 -3.68 22.97 9.74
C GLU A 31 -3.43 21.61 9.09
N LEU A 32 -2.24 21.01 9.29
CA LEU A 32 -1.92 19.68 8.82
C LEU A 32 -2.89 18.64 9.39
N ALA A 33 -3.10 18.66 10.70
CA ALA A 33 -4.02 17.76 11.36
C ALA A 33 -5.44 17.85 10.79
N ALA A 34 -5.97 19.07 10.65
CA ALA A 34 -7.32 19.30 10.12
C ALA A 34 -7.47 18.81 8.68
N VAL A 35 -6.48 19.07 7.82
CA VAL A 35 -6.48 18.64 6.43
C VAL A 35 -6.44 17.11 6.33
N PHE A 36 -5.49 16.48 6.99
CA PHE A 36 -5.30 15.03 6.86
C PHE A 36 -6.34 14.21 7.60
N LEU A 37 -6.91 14.69 8.71
CA LEU A 37 -8.10 14.08 9.33
C LEU A 37 -9.30 14.11 8.38
N ARG A 38 -9.54 15.26 7.74
CA ARG A 38 -10.61 15.38 6.76
C ARG A 38 -10.40 14.45 5.57
N LEU A 39 -9.20 14.47 4.97
CA LEU A 39 -8.87 13.58 3.85
C LEU A 39 -8.99 12.12 4.26
N GLY A 40 -8.47 11.73 5.42
CA GLY A 40 -8.59 10.37 5.96
C GLY A 40 -10.02 9.90 6.18
N ALA A 41 -10.95 10.83 6.44
CA ALA A 41 -12.36 10.50 6.66
C ALA A 41 -13.18 10.40 5.36
N ILE A 42 -12.82 11.15 4.31
CA ILE A 42 -13.66 11.30 3.11
C ILE A 42 -13.02 10.76 1.82
N ALA A 43 -11.76 10.34 1.85
CA ALA A 43 -11.07 9.89 0.66
C ALA A 43 -11.45 8.44 0.31
N PHE A 44 -12.50 8.27 -0.48
CA PHE A 44 -12.89 7.00 -1.08
C PHE A 44 -12.37 6.90 -2.52
N GLY A 45 -12.14 5.68 -3.02
CA GLY A 45 -11.81 5.44 -4.43
C GLY A 45 -10.37 5.03 -4.71
N GLY A 46 -9.62 4.67 -3.68
CA GLY A 46 -8.27 4.10 -3.80
C GLY A 46 -7.15 5.13 -4.02
N PRO A 47 -5.89 4.67 -4.22
CA PRO A 47 -4.70 5.55 -4.19
C PRO A 47 -4.76 6.72 -5.17
N ALA A 48 -5.30 6.52 -6.37
CA ALA A 48 -5.39 7.59 -7.38
C ALA A 48 -6.32 8.73 -6.95
N ALA A 49 -7.45 8.41 -6.32
CA ALA A 49 -8.39 9.39 -5.80
C ALA A 49 -7.76 10.16 -4.62
N HIS A 50 -7.07 9.45 -3.74
CA HIS A 50 -6.37 10.06 -2.59
C HIS A 50 -5.32 11.07 -3.05
N ILE A 51 -4.50 10.71 -4.04
CA ILE A 51 -3.48 11.58 -4.61
C ILE A 51 -4.12 12.81 -5.26
N ALA A 52 -5.20 12.63 -6.03
CA ALA A 52 -5.93 13.75 -6.64
C ALA A 52 -6.53 14.70 -5.60
N MET A 53 -7.07 14.17 -4.50
CA MET A 53 -7.59 14.98 -3.39
C MET A 53 -6.48 15.74 -2.66
N MET A 54 -5.32 15.11 -2.46
CA MET A 54 -4.14 15.78 -1.90
C MET A 54 -3.62 16.86 -2.82
N ASP A 55 -3.51 16.61 -4.15
CA ASP A 55 -3.13 17.63 -5.14
C ASP A 55 -4.04 18.84 -5.06
N ASN A 56 -5.36 18.61 -5.07
CA ASN A 56 -6.33 19.70 -4.98
C ASN A 56 -6.22 20.49 -3.67
N GLU A 57 -6.06 19.82 -2.53
CA GLU A 57 -6.03 20.49 -1.23
C GLU A 57 -4.69 21.21 -0.98
N VAL A 58 -3.56 20.56 -1.33
CA VAL A 58 -2.21 21.02 -0.98
C VAL A 58 -1.65 21.98 -2.02
N VAL A 59 -1.90 21.74 -3.31
CA VAL A 59 -1.39 22.56 -4.41
C VAL A 59 -2.40 23.67 -4.79
N ASN A 60 -3.64 23.27 -5.16
CA ASN A 60 -4.58 24.25 -5.73
C ASN A 60 -5.20 25.17 -4.66
N ARG A 61 -5.67 24.62 -3.53
CA ARG A 61 -6.40 25.39 -2.51
C ARG A 61 -5.50 26.10 -1.51
N ARG A 62 -4.48 25.42 -1.01
CA ARG A 62 -3.64 25.92 0.09
C ARG A 62 -2.29 26.40 -0.36
N GLN A 63 -1.87 26.04 -1.57
CA GLN A 63 -0.59 26.42 -2.15
C GLN A 63 0.61 26.15 -1.21
N TRP A 64 0.59 24.99 -0.53
CA TRP A 64 1.66 24.61 0.39
C TRP A 64 2.93 24.22 -0.35
N MET A 65 2.79 23.74 -1.59
CA MET A 65 3.90 23.38 -2.48
C MET A 65 3.47 23.45 -3.94
N SER A 66 4.45 23.49 -4.85
CA SER A 66 4.21 23.41 -6.28
C SER A 66 3.74 22.00 -6.71
N ARG A 67 3.05 21.92 -7.85
CA ARG A 67 2.66 20.62 -8.43
C ARG A 67 3.86 19.77 -8.77
N GLU A 68 4.96 20.36 -9.25
CA GLU A 68 6.21 19.67 -9.54
C GLU A 68 6.76 18.99 -8.30
N LYS A 69 6.82 19.71 -7.17
CA LYS A 69 7.27 19.15 -5.90
C LYS A 69 6.38 18.00 -5.44
N LEU A 70 5.04 18.11 -5.58
CA LEU A 70 4.12 17.03 -5.23
C LEU A 70 4.36 15.79 -6.10
N LEU A 71 4.56 15.97 -7.41
CA LEU A 71 4.89 14.86 -8.33
C LEU A 71 6.23 14.23 -8.01
N ASP A 72 7.21 15.02 -7.57
CA ASP A 72 8.48 14.51 -7.09
C ASP A 72 8.29 13.63 -5.84
N LEU A 73 7.55 14.10 -4.85
CA LEU A 73 7.22 13.32 -3.66
C LEU A 73 6.48 12.02 -4.03
N LEU A 74 5.51 12.10 -4.95
CA LEU A 74 4.82 10.92 -5.46
C LEU A 74 5.76 9.92 -6.16
N GLY A 75 6.74 10.44 -6.92
CA GLY A 75 7.78 9.59 -7.52
C GLY A 75 8.60 8.82 -6.49
N ILE A 76 8.79 9.41 -5.31
CA ILE A 76 9.54 8.84 -4.19
C ILE A 76 8.75 7.74 -3.49
N THR A 77 7.44 7.92 -3.28
CA THR A 77 6.63 6.90 -2.64
C THR A 77 6.63 5.57 -3.41
N ASN A 78 6.95 5.58 -4.70
CA ASN A 78 7.14 4.35 -5.45
C ASN A 78 8.48 3.66 -5.20
N LEU A 79 9.43 4.31 -4.51
CA LEU A 79 10.77 3.80 -4.22
C LEU A 79 10.88 3.11 -2.87
N ILE A 80 9.91 3.31 -2.00
CA ILE A 80 9.89 2.75 -0.64
C ILE A 80 8.73 1.77 -0.48
N PRO A 81 8.86 0.75 0.38
CA PRO A 81 7.75 -0.16 0.66
C PRO A 81 6.69 0.52 1.52
N GLY A 82 5.43 0.35 1.15
CA GLY A 82 4.28 0.85 1.90
C GLY A 82 3.14 1.38 1.03
N PRO A 83 2.09 1.95 1.63
CA PRO A 83 0.95 2.49 0.90
C PRO A 83 1.23 3.88 0.36
N ASN A 84 1.47 4.01 -0.96
CA ASN A 84 1.84 5.25 -1.65
C ASN A 84 1.06 6.50 -1.21
N SER A 85 -0.25 6.39 -1.00
CA SER A 85 -1.06 7.54 -0.58
C SER A 85 -0.78 7.97 0.86
N THR A 86 -0.53 7.03 1.77
CA THR A 86 -0.14 7.33 3.15
C THR A 86 1.26 7.91 3.20
N GLU A 87 2.18 7.33 2.43
CA GLU A 87 3.55 7.85 2.33
C GLU A 87 3.59 9.26 1.76
N LEU A 88 2.77 9.55 0.74
CA LEU A 88 2.63 10.91 0.23
C LEU A 88 2.13 11.87 1.31
N ALA A 89 1.15 11.48 2.12
CA ALA A 89 0.68 12.28 3.26
C ALA A 89 1.81 12.54 4.27
N ILE A 90 2.59 11.51 4.58
CA ILE A 90 3.74 11.58 5.49
C ILE A 90 4.83 12.51 4.92
N HIS A 91 5.15 12.41 3.62
CA HIS A 91 6.09 13.30 2.94
C HIS A 91 5.62 14.75 2.93
N ILE A 92 4.36 15.03 2.59
CA ILE A 92 3.78 16.38 2.64
C ILE A 92 3.89 16.95 4.06
N GLY A 93 3.60 16.14 5.07
CA GLY A 93 3.77 16.53 6.47
C GLY A 93 5.21 16.88 6.81
N TYR A 94 6.17 16.07 6.35
CA TYR A 94 7.59 16.31 6.57
C TYR A 94 8.07 17.61 5.91
N GLU A 95 7.70 17.87 4.67
CA GLU A 95 8.04 19.12 3.96
C GLU A 95 7.48 20.34 4.67
N ARG A 96 6.26 20.26 5.24
CA ARG A 96 5.59 21.39 5.87
C ARG A 96 6.07 21.69 7.28
N ALA A 97 6.36 20.67 8.11
CA ALA A 97 6.66 20.85 9.53
C ALA A 97 7.70 19.83 10.08
N GLY A 98 8.58 19.33 9.23
CA GLY A 98 9.64 18.39 9.59
C GLY A 98 9.08 17.10 10.21
N TRP A 99 9.85 16.47 11.12
CA TRP A 99 9.48 15.20 11.74
C TRP A 99 8.13 15.25 12.49
N ARG A 100 7.78 16.40 13.09
CA ARG A 100 6.48 16.58 13.76
C ARG A 100 5.33 16.59 12.76
N GLY A 101 5.53 17.25 11.61
CA GLY A 101 4.56 17.24 10.52
C GLY A 101 4.36 15.86 9.92
N LEU A 102 5.44 15.10 9.76
CA LEU A 102 5.43 13.71 9.32
C LEU A 102 4.51 12.86 10.19
N VAL A 103 4.70 12.91 11.53
CA VAL A 103 3.89 12.15 12.48
C VAL A 103 2.42 12.61 12.46
N VAL A 104 2.19 13.92 12.48
CA VAL A 104 0.82 14.49 12.52
C VAL A 104 0.05 14.14 11.23
N ALA A 105 0.63 14.39 10.06
CA ALA A 105 -0.05 14.16 8.79
C ALA A 105 -0.37 12.67 8.58
N GLY A 106 0.62 11.78 8.78
CA GLY A 106 0.42 10.34 8.62
C GLY A 106 -0.59 9.78 9.62
N SER A 107 -0.47 10.12 10.90
CA SER A 107 -1.39 9.64 11.93
C SER A 107 -2.82 10.16 11.69
N CYS A 108 -3.00 11.44 11.37
CA CYS A 108 -4.30 12.03 11.09
C CYS A 108 -4.94 11.46 9.82
N PHE A 109 -4.14 11.04 8.84
CA PHE A 109 -4.65 10.41 7.63
C PHE A 109 -5.11 8.96 7.86
N ILE A 110 -4.42 8.21 8.72
CA ILE A 110 -4.72 6.80 9.02
C ILE A 110 -5.85 6.67 10.05
N LEU A 111 -5.89 7.53 11.06
CA LEU A 111 -6.75 7.40 12.25
C LEU A 111 -8.24 7.26 11.94
N PRO A 112 -8.87 8.06 11.05
CA PRO A 112 -10.30 7.93 10.75
C PRO A 112 -10.63 6.54 10.19
N ALA A 113 -9.86 6.05 9.23
CA ALA A 113 -10.08 4.73 8.64
C ALA A 113 -9.83 3.61 9.65
N MET A 114 -8.77 3.72 10.46
CA MET A 114 -8.51 2.79 11.55
C MET A 114 -9.70 2.66 12.49
N LEU A 115 -10.28 3.78 12.93
CA LEU A 115 -11.41 3.78 13.85
C LEU A 115 -12.68 3.18 13.22
N ILE A 116 -12.96 3.52 11.95
CA ILE A 116 -14.09 2.96 11.21
C ILE A 116 -13.92 1.45 11.07
N VAL A 117 -12.76 0.98 10.61
CA VAL A 117 -12.48 -0.44 10.42
C VAL A 117 -12.49 -1.19 11.74
N TRP A 118 -11.98 -0.58 12.80
CA TRP A 118 -12.04 -1.16 14.15
C TRP A 118 -13.47 -1.35 14.63
N ALA A 119 -14.33 -0.32 14.48
CA ALA A 119 -15.74 -0.42 14.82
C ALA A 119 -16.45 -1.51 13.99
N LEU A 120 -16.17 -1.57 12.67
CA LEU A 120 -16.72 -2.60 11.79
C LEU A 120 -16.25 -4.00 12.17
N ALA A 121 -14.98 -4.17 12.59
CA ALA A 121 -14.46 -5.44 13.09
C ALA A 121 -15.16 -5.89 14.37
N ALA A 122 -15.42 -4.95 15.28
CA ALA A 122 -16.16 -5.24 16.52
C ALA A 122 -17.63 -5.63 16.24
N ILE A 123 -18.28 -4.97 15.28
CA ILE A 123 -19.63 -5.32 14.81
C ILE A 123 -19.60 -6.69 14.13
N TYR A 124 -18.64 -6.91 13.21
CA TYR A 124 -18.50 -8.18 12.50
C TYR A 124 -18.37 -9.37 13.47
N THR A 125 -17.46 -9.30 14.44
CA THR A 125 -17.26 -10.40 15.41
C THR A 125 -18.50 -10.70 16.25
N ARG A 126 -19.35 -9.70 16.47
CA ARG A 126 -20.59 -9.87 17.25
C ARG A 126 -21.73 -10.43 16.42
N TYR A 127 -21.78 -10.10 15.12
CA TYR A 127 -22.92 -10.40 14.25
C TYR A 127 -22.60 -11.30 13.07
N GLN A 128 -21.38 -11.82 12.92
CA GLN A 128 -20.98 -12.67 11.78
C GLN A 128 -21.80 -13.93 11.60
N THR A 129 -22.44 -14.43 12.66
CA THR A 129 -23.32 -15.62 12.63
C THR A 129 -24.77 -15.28 12.30
N VAL A 130 -25.10 -13.99 12.12
CA VAL A 130 -26.47 -13.57 11.77
C VAL A 130 -26.69 -13.80 10.28
N PRO A 131 -27.74 -14.54 9.86
CA PRO A 131 -27.96 -14.89 8.45
C PRO A 131 -27.95 -13.70 7.50
N GLN A 132 -28.47 -12.53 7.92
CA GLN A 132 -28.49 -11.32 7.10
C GLN A 132 -27.08 -10.79 6.77
N VAL A 133 -26.14 -10.93 7.71
CA VAL A 133 -24.73 -10.52 7.50
C VAL A 133 -24.05 -11.48 6.55
N GLU A 134 -24.32 -12.78 6.70
CA GLU A 134 -23.78 -13.81 5.79
C GLU A 134 -24.25 -13.59 4.35
N TRP A 135 -25.55 -13.28 4.16
CA TRP A 135 -26.13 -12.99 2.83
C TRP A 135 -25.53 -11.71 2.21
N LEU A 136 -25.31 -10.68 3.03
CA LEU A 136 -24.66 -9.45 2.56
C LEU A 136 -23.23 -9.73 2.10
N LEU A 137 -22.46 -10.44 2.89
CA LEU A 137 -21.07 -10.80 2.56
C LEU A 137 -20.99 -11.75 1.37
N TYR A 138 -21.96 -12.67 1.22
CA TYR A 138 -22.05 -13.54 0.05
C TYR A 138 -22.12 -12.75 -1.25
N GLY A 139 -22.95 -11.70 -1.33
CA GLY A 139 -23.06 -10.85 -2.51
C GLY A 139 -21.85 -9.93 -2.73
N ILE A 140 -21.14 -9.53 -1.67
CA ILE A 140 -19.99 -8.62 -1.74
C ILE A 140 -18.73 -9.32 -2.25
N LYS A 141 -18.50 -10.58 -1.90
CA LYS A 141 -17.26 -11.31 -2.23
C LYS A 141 -16.94 -11.38 -3.73
N PRO A 142 -17.88 -11.76 -4.62
CA PRO A 142 -17.63 -11.74 -6.06
C PRO A 142 -17.28 -10.35 -6.59
N VAL A 143 -17.93 -9.30 -6.05
CA VAL A 143 -17.65 -7.91 -6.41
C VAL A 143 -16.21 -7.52 -6.06
N ILE A 144 -15.72 -7.95 -4.89
CA ILE A 144 -14.34 -7.69 -4.48
C ILE A 144 -13.36 -8.38 -5.42
N ILE A 145 -13.61 -9.63 -5.80
CA ILE A 145 -12.76 -10.34 -6.76
C ILE A 145 -12.73 -9.59 -8.10
N ALA A 146 -13.89 -9.14 -8.61
CA ALA A 146 -13.95 -8.33 -9.83
C ALA A 146 -13.13 -7.03 -9.72
N ILE A 147 -13.19 -6.33 -8.57
CA ILE A 147 -12.37 -5.14 -8.29
C ILE A 147 -10.87 -5.48 -8.30
N VAL A 148 -10.49 -6.60 -7.69
CA VAL A 148 -9.09 -7.04 -7.64
C VAL A 148 -8.60 -7.42 -9.04
N ILE A 149 -9.40 -8.14 -9.84
CA ILE A 149 -9.10 -8.46 -11.24
C ILE A 149 -8.89 -7.18 -12.05
N GLN A 150 -9.78 -6.20 -11.89
CA GLN A 150 -9.64 -4.91 -12.55
C GLN A 150 -8.35 -4.18 -12.13
N ALA A 151 -8.01 -4.23 -10.85
CA ALA A 151 -6.77 -3.66 -10.35
C ALA A 151 -5.54 -4.35 -10.95
N VAL A 152 -5.51 -5.70 -10.99
CA VAL A 152 -4.47 -6.49 -11.66
C VAL A 152 -4.32 -6.06 -13.12
N TRP A 153 -5.43 -5.95 -13.83
CA TRP A 153 -5.43 -5.53 -15.24
C TRP A 153 -4.87 -4.13 -15.46
N ASN A 154 -5.33 -3.16 -14.66
CA ASN A 154 -4.92 -1.76 -14.80
C ASN A 154 -3.46 -1.54 -14.37
N LEU A 155 -3.02 -2.21 -13.30
CA LEU A 155 -1.64 -2.16 -12.84
C LEU A 155 -0.73 -2.96 -13.76
N GLY A 156 -1.21 -4.07 -14.34
CA GLY A 156 -0.50 -4.90 -15.29
C GLY A 156 -0.01 -4.12 -16.50
N LYS A 157 -0.87 -3.31 -17.07
CA LYS A 157 -0.51 -2.42 -18.19
C LYS A 157 0.61 -1.42 -17.84
N LYS A 158 0.72 -1.03 -16.57
CA LYS A 158 1.76 -0.11 -16.10
C LYS A 158 3.06 -0.82 -15.72
N ALA A 159 2.95 -2.05 -15.22
CA ALA A 159 4.10 -2.85 -14.79
C ALA A 159 4.78 -3.60 -15.95
N ALA A 160 4.02 -3.98 -16.98
CA ALA A 160 4.52 -4.61 -18.20
C ALA A 160 5.17 -3.58 -19.13
N LYS A 161 6.32 -3.03 -18.71
CA LYS A 161 7.05 -1.98 -19.47
C LYS A 161 7.88 -2.56 -20.60
N ASP A 162 8.44 -3.73 -20.39
CA ASP A 162 9.40 -4.40 -21.27
C ASP A 162 9.39 -5.92 -21.06
N VAL A 163 10.09 -6.65 -21.92
CA VAL A 163 10.13 -8.13 -21.87
C VAL A 163 10.62 -8.67 -20.51
N PRO A 164 11.70 -8.12 -19.89
CA PRO A 164 12.12 -8.59 -18.57
C PRO A 164 11.05 -8.48 -17.48
N THR A 165 10.29 -7.37 -17.46
CA THR A 165 9.22 -7.18 -16.47
C THR A 165 8.03 -8.10 -16.72
N ILE A 166 7.67 -8.38 -17.97
CA ILE A 166 6.63 -9.34 -18.31
C ILE A 166 7.03 -10.75 -17.85
N ILE A 167 8.27 -11.17 -18.15
CA ILE A 167 8.79 -12.47 -17.72
C ILE A 167 8.77 -12.56 -16.19
N ALA A 168 9.21 -11.52 -15.47
CA ALA A 168 9.19 -11.49 -14.01
C ALA A 168 7.76 -11.66 -13.46
N GLY A 169 6.76 -10.99 -14.04
CA GLY A 169 5.36 -11.17 -13.66
C GLY A 169 4.86 -12.61 -13.86
N VAL A 170 5.15 -13.22 -15.01
CA VAL A 170 4.75 -14.60 -15.30
C VAL A 170 5.45 -15.59 -14.37
N VAL A 171 6.77 -15.43 -14.16
CA VAL A 171 7.53 -16.28 -13.23
C VAL A 171 7.00 -16.13 -11.80
N ALA A 172 6.60 -14.94 -11.37
CA ALA A 172 6.01 -14.73 -10.06
C ALA A 172 4.66 -15.47 -9.89
N ILE A 173 3.81 -15.51 -10.94
CA ILE A 173 2.57 -16.32 -10.92
C ILE A 173 2.90 -17.79 -10.71
N ILE A 174 3.82 -18.32 -11.50
CA ILE A 174 4.22 -19.73 -11.43
C ILE A 174 4.83 -20.05 -10.06
N ALA A 175 5.70 -19.18 -9.56
CA ALA A 175 6.33 -19.32 -8.25
C ALA A 175 5.31 -19.33 -7.10
N TYR A 176 4.28 -18.45 -7.18
CA TYR A 176 3.18 -18.45 -6.23
C TYR A 176 2.40 -19.76 -6.24
N LEU A 177 2.01 -20.23 -7.42
CA LEU A 177 1.28 -21.50 -7.56
C LEU A 177 2.12 -22.72 -7.15
N ALA A 178 3.44 -22.65 -7.32
CA ALA A 178 4.39 -23.66 -6.86
C ALA A 178 4.67 -23.63 -5.36
N GLY A 179 4.15 -22.62 -4.65
CA GLY A 179 4.30 -22.57 -3.21
C GLY A 179 5.59 -21.91 -2.70
N LEU A 180 6.31 -21.17 -3.53
CA LEU A 180 7.54 -20.50 -3.13
C LEU A 180 7.27 -19.29 -2.23
N ASN A 181 8.25 -18.90 -1.42
CA ASN A 181 8.14 -17.77 -0.51
C ASN A 181 8.07 -16.44 -1.30
N GLU A 182 7.02 -15.63 -1.06
CA GLU A 182 6.72 -14.42 -1.81
C GLU A 182 7.82 -13.37 -1.68
N ILE A 183 8.39 -13.20 -0.48
CA ILE A 183 9.46 -12.24 -0.23
C ILE A 183 10.70 -12.61 -1.04
N LEU A 184 11.04 -13.89 -1.06
CA LEU A 184 12.17 -14.40 -1.83
C LEU A 184 11.94 -14.20 -3.32
N VAL A 185 10.73 -14.49 -3.82
CA VAL A 185 10.34 -14.25 -5.21
C VAL A 185 10.46 -12.78 -5.57
N LEU A 186 9.96 -11.86 -4.74
CA LEU A 186 10.06 -10.41 -4.97
C LEU A 186 11.51 -9.94 -5.07
N ILE A 187 12.34 -10.35 -4.12
CA ILE A 187 13.75 -9.93 -4.07
C ILE A 187 14.53 -10.50 -5.26
N LEU A 188 14.38 -11.79 -5.54
CA LEU A 188 15.12 -12.45 -6.64
C LEU A 188 14.72 -11.88 -8.00
N LEU A 189 13.43 -11.69 -8.26
CA LEU A 189 12.95 -11.13 -9.52
C LEU A 189 13.29 -9.64 -9.63
N GLY A 190 13.24 -8.89 -8.52
CA GLY A 190 13.73 -7.52 -8.47
C GLY A 190 15.21 -7.41 -8.88
N ILE A 191 16.07 -8.25 -8.28
CA ILE A 191 17.50 -8.32 -8.62
C ILE A 191 17.71 -8.79 -10.07
N ALA A 192 16.98 -9.80 -10.52
CA ALA A 192 17.10 -10.33 -11.89
C ALA A 192 16.79 -9.24 -12.94
N VAL A 193 15.67 -8.53 -12.79
CA VAL A 193 15.30 -7.44 -13.71
C VAL A 193 16.29 -6.28 -13.62
N MET A 194 16.73 -5.92 -12.42
CA MET A 194 17.77 -4.92 -12.21
C MET A 194 19.04 -5.26 -12.99
N LEU A 195 19.52 -6.49 -12.88
CA LEU A 195 20.74 -6.93 -13.56
C LEU A 195 20.54 -6.96 -15.08
N LEU A 196 19.41 -7.51 -15.56
CA LEU A 196 19.11 -7.59 -17.00
C LEU A 196 19.05 -6.19 -17.65
N LYS A 197 18.33 -5.25 -17.03
CA LYS A 197 18.22 -3.88 -17.55
C LYS A 197 19.56 -3.14 -17.56
N ASN A 198 20.34 -3.29 -16.49
CA ASN A 198 21.62 -2.61 -16.42
C ASN A 198 22.71 -3.30 -17.26
N TRP A 199 22.61 -4.61 -17.52
CA TRP A 199 23.47 -5.30 -18.48
C TRP A 199 23.23 -4.79 -19.91
N GLN A 200 21.97 -4.66 -20.30
CA GLN A 200 21.61 -4.12 -21.62
C GLN A 200 22.03 -2.65 -21.80
N ALA A 201 22.02 -1.86 -20.70
CA ALA A 201 22.47 -0.46 -20.70
C ALA A 201 24.02 -0.31 -20.68
N ARG A 202 24.77 -1.37 -20.36
CA ARG A 202 26.24 -1.38 -20.22
C ARG A 202 27.04 -1.35 -21.54
N GLY A 203 26.41 -0.96 -22.65
CA GLY A 203 27.21 -0.48 -23.78
C GLY A 203 28.16 0.67 -23.43
N HIS A 204 27.93 1.42 -22.33
CA HIS A 204 28.86 2.46 -21.86
C HIS A 204 28.67 2.77 -20.35
N THR A 205 29.83 2.82 -19.69
CA THR A 205 30.18 3.36 -18.36
C THR A 205 29.88 2.55 -17.10
N SER A 206 30.98 2.25 -16.42
CA SER A 206 31.15 1.60 -15.14
C SER A 206 30.75 2.49 -13.96
N GLY A 207 30.06 1.95 -13.00
CA GLY A 207 29.77 2.58 -11.72
C GLY A 207 28.96 1.64 -10.82
N ALA A 208 29.64 0.60 -10.28
CA ALA A 208 29.03 -0.33 -9.35
C ALA A 208 28.83 0.32 -7.98
N PHE A 209 27.57 0.48 -7.55
CA PHE A 209 27.25 0.67 -6.14
C PHE A 209 26.54 -0.60 -5.66
N LEU A 210 27.34 -1.56 -5.24
CA LEU A 210 26.88 -2.75 -4.51
C LEU A 210 26.65 -2.34 -3.05
N LEU A 211 25.39 -2.16 -2.66
CA LEU A 211 25.05 -2.21 -1.25
C LEU A 211 25.14 -3.67 -0.81
N PRO A 212 25.91 -3.99 0.25
CA PRO A 212 25.93 -5.34 0.79
C PRO A 212 24.63 -5.59 1.56
N MET A 213 23.63 -6.19 0.90
CA MET A 213 22.47 -6.77 1.56
C MET A 213 22.78 -8.21 2.01
N SER A 214 23.91 -8.43 2.64
CA SER A 214 24.22 -9.67 3.34
C SER A 214 23.89 -9.47 4.82
N GLY A 215 22.70 -9.90 5.25
CA GLY A 215 22.48 -10.00 6.68
C GLY A 215 21.08 -10.03 7.23
N ILE A 216 20.02 -10.28 6.46
CA ILE A 216 18.69 -10.56 7.05
C ILE A 216 18.07 -11.80 6.40
N LEU A 217 18.78 -12.91 6.48
CA LEU A 217 18.22 -14.25 6.38
C LEU A 217 18.20 -14.85 7.80
N ALA A 218 17.51 -14.20 8.71
CA ALA A 218 17.14 -14.87 9.94
C ALA A 218 16.00 -15.84 9.61
N GLN A 219 16.33 -17.11 9.60
CA GLN A 219 15.38 -18.21 9.74
C GLN A 219 14.52 -17.93 10.97
N VAL A 220 13.31 -17.42 10.76
CA VAL A 220 12.29 -17.54 11.79
C VAL A 220 11.83 -18.99 11.71
N GLY A 221 12.37 -19.78 12.64
CA GLY A 221 12.03 -21.18 12.80
C GLY A 221 10.52 -21.34 12.93
N SER A 222 9.99 -22.30 12.17
CA SER A 222 8.66 -22.82 12.31
C SER A 222 8.51 -23.48 13.67
N THR A 223 8.02 -22.76 14.65
CA THR A 223 7.40 -23.36 15.81
C THR A 223 5.98 -23.73 15.42
N THR A 224 5.74 -25.02 15.29
CA THR A 224 4.40 -25.61 15.33
C THR A 224 3.78 -25.25 16.68
N ALA A 225 3.02 -24.16 16.72
CA ALA A 225 2.26 -23.78 17.88
C ALA A 225 0.85 -24.38 17.77
N ALA A 226 0.51 -25.17 18.78
CA ALA A 226 -0.85 -25.53 19.12
C ALA A 226 -1.75 -24.26 19.10
N VAL A 227 -3.04 -24.46 18.87
CA VAL A 227 -4.10 -23.43 18.85
C VAL A 227 -4.11 -22.68 20.18
N THR A 228 -3.19 -21.76 20.36
CA THR A 228 -3.15 -20.78 21.44
C THR A 228 -3.61 -19.45 20.85
N SER A 229 -4.41 -18.71 21.59
CA SER A 229 -4.84 -17.35 21.23
C SER A 229 -3.65 -16.54 20.71
N VAL A 230 -3.79 -16.02 19.48
CA VAL A 230 -2.70 -15.27 18.82
C VAL A 230 -2.41 -14.02 19.66
N SER A 231 -1.18 -13.88 20.12
CA SER A 231 -0.79 -12.69 20.90
C SER A 231 -0.77 -11.44 20.00
N TRP A 232 -1.15 -10.29 20.56
CA TRP A 232 -1.02 -9.00 19.88
C TRP A 232 0.42 -8.70 19.43
N ILE A 233 1.43 -9.23 20.12
CA ILE A 233 2.84 -9.12 19.71
C ILE A 233 3.09 -9.87 18.40
N ASN A 234 2.53 -11.07 18.24
CA ASN A 234 2.64 -11.84 16.99
C ASN A 234 1.97 -11.11 15.83
N VAL A 235 0.82 -10.49 16.08
CA VAL A 235 0.12 -9.64 15.12
C VAL A 235 0.97 -8.43 14.72
N PHE A 236 1.57 -7.73 15.69
CA PHE A 236 2.45 -6.60 15.44
C PHE A 236 3.66 -7.00 14.58
N VAL A 237 4.40 -8.03 14.98
CA VAL A 237 5.59 -8.49 14.26
C VAL A 237 5.25 -8.98 12.85
N PHE A 238 4.12 -9.67 12.70
CA PHE A 238 3.63 -10.12 11.41
C PHE A 238 3.37 -8.94 10.46
N PHE A 239 2.60 -7.95 10.88
CA PHE A 239 2.29 -6.79 10.06
C PHE A 239 3.49 -5.85 9.88
N LEU A 240 4.41 -5.78 10.85
CA LEU A 240 5.67 -5.07 10.72
C LEU A 240 6.54 -5.67 9.60
N LYS A 241 6.66 -7.00 9.55
CA LYS A 241 7.36 -7.72 8.48
C LYS A 241 6.76 -7.38 7.11
N ILE A 242 5.43 -7.42 6.99
CA ILE A 242 4.74 -7.09 5.74
C ILE A 242 4.98 -5.63 5.36
N GLY A 243 4.79 -4.70 6.29
CA GLY A 243 4.98 -3.27 6.04
C GLY A 243 6.40 -2.90 5.58
N CYS A 244 7.42 -3.68 5.99
CA CYS A 244 8.80 -3.50 5.52
C CYS A 244 9.05 -4.01 4.09
N VAL A 245 8.21 -4.91 3.58
CA VAL A 245 8.50 -5.63 2.31
C VAL A 245 7.48 -5.32 1.21
N LEU A 246 6.32 -4.79 1.58
CA LEU A 246 5.22 -4.60 0.66
C LEU A 246 5.44 -3.40 -0.26
N TYR A 247 5.79 -3.64 -1.50
CA TYR A 247 5.92 -2.63 -2.56
C TYR A 247 4.66 -2.55 -3.43
N GLY A 248 4.34 -1.35 -3.89
CA GLY A 248 3.33 -1.12 -4.92
C GLY A 248 1.92 -0.93 -4.37
N SER A 249 0.94 -1.62 -4.94
CA SER A 249 -0.46 -1.48 -4.58
C SER A 249 -0.82 -2.24 -3.30
N GLY A 250 -1.68 -1.66 -2.46
CA GLY A 250 -2.26 -2.35 -1.29
C GLY A 250 -2.92 -3.69 -1.58
N TYR A 251 -3.23 -3.97 -2.84
CA TYR A 251 -3.77 -5.28 -3.25
C TYR A 251 -2.75 -6.42 -3.17
N VAL A 252 -1.46 -6.13 -3.26
CA VAL A 252 -0.39 -7.13 -3.08
C VAL A 252 -0.38 -7.71 -1.66
N LEU A 253 -0.89 -6.93 -0.69
CA LEU A 253 -1.11 -7.38 0.68
C LEU A 253 -1.88 -8.71 0.74
N LEU A 254 -2.83 -8.90 -0.17
CA LEU A 254 -3.66 -10.11 -0.22
C LEU A 254 -2.85 -11.39 -0.39
N ALA A 255 -1.78 -11.35 -1.21
CA ALA A 255 -0.92 -12.51 -1.42
C ALA A 255 -0.23 -12.95 -0.13
N PHE A 256 0.31 -11.98 0.62
CA PHE A 256 0.94 -12.26 1.91
C PHE A 256 -0.06 -12.74 2.97
N LEU A 257 -1.25 -12.12 3.02
CA LEU A 257 -2.28 -12.49 3.98
C LEU A 257 -2.82 -13.91 3.72
N GLN A 258 -3.12 -14.23 2.46
CA GLN A 258 -3.61 -15.58 2.08
C GLN A 258 -2.59 -16.64 2.47
N ARG A 259 -1.33 -16.42 2.08
CA ARG A 259 -0.27 -17.38 2.31
C ARG A 259 0.09 -17.56 3.77
N ASP A 260 0.40 -16.48 4.44
CA ASP A 260 0.92 -16.54 5.80
C ASP A 260 -0.20 -16.76 6.84
N LEU A 261 -1.39 -16.13 6.69
CA LEU A 261 -2.44 -16.25 7.70
C LEU A 261 -3.39 -17.42 7.47
N VAL A 262 -3.66 -17.78 6.19
CA VAL A 262 -4.62 -18.83 5.89
C VAL A 262 -3.90 -20.16 5.68
N GLU A 263 -2.91 -20.21 4.77
CA GLU A 263 -2.30 -21.46 4.36
C GLU A 263 -1.25 -21.96 5.37
N ARG A 264 -0.38 -21.07 5.86
CA ARG A 264 0.78 -21.44 6.68
C ARG A 264 0.46 -21.47 8.16
N ASN A 265 -0.06 -20.38 8.73
CA ASN A 265 -0.32 -20.28 10.16
C ASN A 265 -1.73 -20.70 10.54
N GLN A 266 -2.66 -20.78 9.58
CA GLN A 266 -4.06 -21.14 9.80
C GLN A 266 -4.74 -20.29 10.88
N TRP A 267 -4.34 -18.99 10.96
CA TRP A 267 -4.93 -18.05 11.91
C TRP A 267 -6.30 -17.53 11.46
N LEU A 268 -6.55 -17.57 10.14
CA LEU A 268 -7.81 -17.17 9.52
C LEU A 268 -8.25 -18.22 8.47
N THR A 269 -9.54 -18.26 8.20
CA THR A 269 -10.08 -18.95 7.02
C THR A 269 -9.99 -18.03 5.79
N SER A 270 -10.00 -18.62 4.59
CA SER A 270 -10.09 -17.83 3.34
C SER A 270 -11.32 -16.94 3.33
N GLN A 271 -12.41 -17.41 3.94
CA GLN A 271 -13.67 -16.66 4.06
C GLN A 271 -13.49 -15.40 4.91
N GLN A 272 -12.90 -15.54 6.10
CA GLN A 272 -12.61 -14.39 6.99
C GLN A 272 -11.63 -13.40 6.35
N LEU A 273 -10.68 -13.89 5.55
CA LEU A 273 -9.78 -13.02 4.81
C LEU A 273 -10.54 -12.23 3.74
N LEU A 274 -11.43 -12.86 2.98
CA LEU A 274 -12.28 -12.17 2.00
C LEU A 274 -13.17 -11.11 2.68
N ASP A 275 -13.76 -11.43 3.83
CA ASP A 275 -14.56 -10.49 4.61
C ASP A 275 -13.73 -9.29 5.08
N ALA A 276 -12.51 -9.54 5.57
CA ALA A 276 -11.58 -8.49 6.00
C ALA A 276 -11.21 -7.55 4.83
N VAL A 277 -10.97 -8.13 3.67
CA VAL A 277 -10.66 -7.37 2.44
C VAL A 277 -11.87 -6.58 1.97
N ALA A 278 -13.06 -7.19 1.98
CA ALA A 278 -14.30 -6.54 1.63
C ALA A 278 -14.51 -5.28 2.48
N ILE A 279 -14.43 -5.41 3.80
CA ILE A 279 -14.59 -4.29 4.72
C ILE A 279 -13.52 -3.22 4.49
N GLY A 280 -12.27 -3.63 4.29
CA GLY A 280 -11.16 -2.71 3.99
C GLY A 280 -11.35 -1.92 2.68
N GLN A 281 -12.06 -2.48 1.68
CA GLN A 281 -12.33 -1.79 0.42
C GLN A 281 -13.49 -0.79 0.51
N PHE A 282 -14.45 -1.03 1.39
CA PHE A 282 -15.59 -0.13 1.62
C PHE A 282 -15.29 1.03 2.56
N THR A 283 -14.11 1.05 3.20
CA THR A 283 -13.73 2.13 4.10
C THR A 283 -12.92 3.21 3.38
N PRO A 284 -12.99 4.48 3.83
CA PRO A 284 -12.06 5.48 3.32
C PRO A 284 -10.64 5.08 3.71
N VAL A 285 -9.69 5.39 2.89
CA VAL A 285 -8.22 5.28 3.03
C VAL A 285 -7.69 4.36 4.14
N PRO A 286 -6.57 3.72 3.94
CA PRO A 286 -6.04 2.94 2.84
C PRO A 286 -6.40 1.45 3.02
N VAL A 287 -6.35 0.65 1.95
CA VAL A 287 -6.58 -0.81 1.98
C VAL A 287 -5.77 -1.53 3.08
N PHE A 288 -4.67 -0.95 3.49
CA PHE A 288 -3.82 -1.43 4.59
C PHE A 288 -4.50 -1.45 5.97
N THR A 289 -5.62 -0.73 6.14
CA THR A 289 -6.44 -0.84 7.36
C THR A 289 -7.12 -2.21 7.51
N THR A 290 -7.09 -3.06 6.47
CA THR A 290 -7.37 -4.49 6.60
C THR A 290 -6.54 -5.13 7.72
N ALA A 291 -5.33 -4.63 7.99
CA ALA A 291 -4.51 -5.06 9.12
C ALA A 291 -5.15 -4.75 10.49
N THR A 292 -5.89 -3.64 10.60
CA THR A 292 -6.68 -3.29 11.80
C THR A 292 -7.79 -4.31 12.02
N PHE A 293 -8.52 -4.65 10.96
CA PHE A 293 -9.61 -5.62 11.00
C PHE A 293 -9.09 -7.00 11.41
N ILE A 294 -8.09 -7.50 10.70
CA ILE A 294 -7.47 -8.80 10.97
C ILE A 294 -6.87 -8.83 12.38
N GLY A 295 -6.18 -7.77 12.78
CA GLY A 295 -5.64 -7.65 14.12
C GLY A 295 -6.73 -7.78 15.19
N TYR A 296 -7.90 -7.16 14.96
CA TYR A 296 -9.03 -7.29 15.86
C TYR A 296 -9.56 -8.72 15.92
N LEU A 297 -9.71 -9.40 14.78
CA LEU A 297 -10.14 -10.79 14.72
C LEU A 297 -9.21 -11.72 15.51
N LEU A 298 -7.91 -11.48 15.45
CA LEU A 298 -6.89 -12.35 16.03
C LEU A 298 -6.65 -12.10 17.53
N ALA A 299 -6.64 -10.84 17.96
CA ALA A 299 -6.24 -10.45 19.31
C ALA A 299 -7.08 -9.28 19.89
N GLY A 300 -8.31 -9.10 19.42
CA GLY A 300 -9.24 -8.08 19.92
C GLY A 300 -8.70 -6.66 19.78
N ASN A 301 -9.03 -5.78 20.72
CA ASN A 301 -8.66 -4.36 20.68
C ASN A 301 -7.13 -4.15 20.61
N ALA A 302 -6.36 -4.93 21.36
CA ALA A 302 -4.91 -4.87 21.34
C ALA A 302 -4.34 -5.28 19.97
N GLY A 303 -4.96 -6.29 19.34
CA GLY A 303 -4.61 -6.74 17.99
C GLY A 303 -4.90 -5.70 16.91
N ALA A 304 -6.02 -4.97 17.01
CA ALA A 304 -6.35 -3.89 16.08
C ALA A 304 -5.29 -2.79 16.08
N ILE A 305 -4.87 -2.34 17.26
CA ILE A 305 -3.80 -1.36 17.43
C ILE A 305 -2.48 -1.92 16.91
N ALA A 306 -2.14 -3.14 17.32
CA ALA A 306 -0.88 -3.80 16.95
C ALA A 306 -0.76 -4.01 15.44
N GLY A 307 -1.83 -4.46 14.77
CA GLY A 307 -1.86 -4.63 13.32
C GLY A 307 -1.68 -3.30 12.58
N THR A 308 -2.38 -2.25 13.03
CA THR A 308 -2.25 -0.91 12.45
C THR A 308 -0.85 -0.36 12.63
N MET A 309 -0.32 -0.39 13.85
CA MET A 309 1.03 0.08 14.14
C MET A 309 2.07 -0.70 13.35
N GLY A 310 1.95 -2.03 13.31
CA GLY A 310 2.87 -2.90 12.59
C GLY A 310 2.98 -2.54 11.11
N ILE A 311 1.85 -2.41 10.42
CA ILE A 311 1.86 -2.23 8.97
C ILE A 311 2.25 -0.82 8.52
N PHE A 312 1.95 0.22 9.32
CA PHE A 312 2.24 1.61 8.96
C PHE A 312 3.56 2.15 9.50
N LEU A 313 4.07 1.63 10.62
CA LEU A 313 5.31 2.10 11.24
C LEU A 313 6.51 2.12 10.28
N PRO A 314 6.72 1.10 9.42
CA PRO A 314 7.80 1.13 8.44
C PRO A 314 7.76 2.34 7.52
N SER A 315 6.58 2.76 7.02
CA SER A 315 6.44 3.93 6.16
C SER A 315 6.89 5.22 6.87
N PHE A 316 6.57 5.39 8.16
CA PHE A 316 7.04 6.56 8.93
C PHE A 316 8.56 6.59 9.06
N VAL A 317 9.16 5.44 9.38
CA VAL A 317 10.62 5.31 9.54
C VAL A 317 11.32 5.49 8.20
N LEU A 318 10.83 4.83 7.16
CA LEU A 318 11.44 4.87 5.83
C LEU A 318 11.37 6.27 5.21
N VAL A 319 10.22 6.93 5.28
CA VAL A 319 10.10 8.31 4.82
C VAL A 319 11.08 9.22 5.56
N TRP A 320 11.18 9.10 6.87
CA TRP A 320 12.10 9.89 7.66
C TRP A 320 13.58 9.66 7.28
N VAL A 321 13.96 8.41 7.09
CA VAL A 321 15.35 8.01 6.76
C VAL A 321 15.69 8.34 5.30
N VAL A 322 14.78 8.05 4.37
CA VAL A 322 15.03 8.16 2.92
C VAL A 322 14.93 9.59 2.42
N ASN A 323 14.16 10.46 3.10
CA ASN A 323 13.89 11.82 2.64
C ASN A 323 15.16 12.63 2.26
N PRO A 324 16.29 12.58 3.00
CA PRO A 324 17.51 13.30 2.61
C PRO A 324 18.19 12.76 1.33
N TRP A 325 17.92 11.51 0.96
CA TRP A 325 18.62 10.81 -0.15
C TRP A 325 17.73 10.60 -1.38
N VAL A 326 16.55 11.09 -1.32
CA VAL A 326 15.50 10.97 -2.32
C VAL A 326 15.98 11.31 -3.74
N THR A 327 16.60 12.47 -3.91
CA THR A 327 17.05 12.96 -5.22
C THR A 327 18.08 12.03 -5.85
N LYS A 328 18.97 11.44 -5.03
CA LYS A 328 20.00 10.50 -5.49
C LYS A 328 19.40 9.12 -5.85
N LEU A 329 18.45 8.62 -5.05
CA LEU A 329 17.79 7.33 -5.35
C LEU A 329 16.99 7.38 -6.65
N ARG A 330 16.26 8.47 -6.88
CA ARG A 330 15.40 8.64 -8.07
C ARG A 330 16.22 8.62 -9.37
N GLN A 331 17.45 9.13 -9.33
CA GLN A 331 18.33 9.19 -10.51
C GLN A 331 19.11 7.90 -10.75
N SER A 332 19.02 6.91 -9.86
CA SER A 332 19.75 5.65 -9.97
C SER A 332 19.05 4.67 -10.93
N PRO A 333 19.68 4.30 -12.07
CA PRO A 333 19.13 3.27 -12.97
C PRO A 333 18.97 1.91 -12.28
N TRP A 334 19.82 1.61 -11.30
CA TRP A 334 19.79 0.38 -10.53
C TRP A 334 18.55 0.30 -9.65
N ALA A 335 18.26 1.38 -8.91
CA ALA A 335 17.06 1.46 -8.10
C ALA A 335 15.79 1.34 -8.97
N SER A 336 15.75 2.03 -10.10
CA SER A 336 14.63 1.95 -11.04
C SER A 336 14.43 0.52 -11.59
N GLY A 337 15.52 -0.15 -12.02
CA GLY A 337 15.45 -1.53 -12.51
C GLY A 337 15.00 -2.54 -11.44
N PHE A 338 15.47 -2.41 -10.20
CA PHE A 338 15.05 -3.22 -9.08
C PHE A 338 13.54 -3.07 -8.82
N LEU A 339 13.06 -1.83 -8.74
CA LEU A 339 11.66 -1.53 -8.48
C LEU A 339 10.72 -1.98 -9.60
N ASP A 340 11.15 -1.85 -10.85
CA ASP A 340 10.39 -2.37 -11.99
C ASP A 340 10.20 -3.89 -11.85
N GLY A 341 11.25 -4.61 -11.46
CA GLY A 341 11.19 -6.05 -11.21
C GLY A 341 10.30 -6.41 -10.03
N VAL A 342 10.44 -5.71 -8.90
CA VAL A 342 9.60 -5.92 -7.71
C VAL A 342 8.14 -5.61 -8.01
N ASN A 343 7.83 -4.52 -8.70
CA ASN A 343 6.45 -4.17 -9.06
C ASN A 343 5.82 -5.21 -10.00
N ALA A 344 6.57 -5.69 -10.99
CA ALA A 344 6.09 -6.74 -11.90
C ALA A 344 5.86 -8.07 -11.17
N ALA A 345 6.79 -8.47 -10.30
CA ALA A 345 6.66 -9.67 -9.47
C ALA A 345 5.50 -9.57 -8.48
N SER A 346 5.35 -8.42 -7.80
CA SER A 346 4.22 -8.15 -6.90
C SER A 346 2.87 -8.32 -7.60
N LEU A 347 2.79 -7.84 -8.84
CA LEU A 347 1.58 -7.99 -9.64
C LEU A 347 1.32 -9.44 -10.05
N GLY A 348 2.37 -10.19 -10.37
CA GLY A 348 2.28 -11.62 -10.62
C GLY A 348 1.77 -12.39 -9.40
N LEU A 349 2.31 -12.11 -8.20
CA LEU A 349 1.81 -12.67 -6.95
C LEU A 349 0.34 -12.31 -6.70
N MET A 350 -0.04 -11.07 -6.96
CA MET A 350 -1.43 -10.60 -6.84
C MET A 350 -2.36 -11.35 -7.80
N ALA A 351 -1.93 -11.61 -9.05
CA ALA A 351 -2.71 -12.41 -10.00
C ALA A 351 -2.87 -13.86 -9.53
N GLY A 352 -1.80 -14.47 -8.99
CA GLY A 352 -1.83 -15.82 -8.42
C GLY A 352 -2.81 -15.93 -7.25
N VAL A 353 -2.77 -15.00 -6.30
CA VAL A 353 -3.70 -15.01 -5.15
C VAL A 353 -5.14 -14.70 -5.58
N THR A 354 -5.33 -13.84 -6.58
CA THR A 354 -6.67 -13.55 -7.10
C THR A 354 -7.34 -14.81 -7.62
N TYR A 355 -6.59 -15.68 -8.30
CA TYR A 355 -7.08 -16.99 -8.70
C TYR A 355 -7.49 -17.85 -7.49
N THR A 356 -6.65 -17.92 -6.45
CA THR A 356 -6.93 -18.71 -5.24
C THR A 356 -8.17 -18.18 -4.49
N LEU A 357 -8.25 -16.87 -4.27
CA LEU A 357 -9.39 -16.23 -3.60
C LEU A 357 -10.66 -16.27 -4.45
N GLY A 358 -10.53 -16.16 -5.78
CA GLY A 358 -11.64 -16.30 -6.72
C GLY A 358 -12.30 -17.67 -6.59
N ARG A 359 -11.51 -18.73 -6.53
CA ARG A 359 -12.06 -20.08 -6.28
C ARG A 359 -12.78 -20.24 -4.95
N ALA A 360 -12.38 -19.48 -3.92
CA ALA A 360 -13.03 -19.49 -2.62
C ALA A 360 -14.29 -18.61 -2.58
N ALA A 361 -14.36 -17.56 -3.41
CA ALA A 361 -15.50 -16.63 -3.48
C ALA A 361 -16.61 -17.10 -4.42
N LEU A 362 -16.26 -17.83 -5.49
CA LEU A 362 -17.17 -18.31 -6.52
C LEU A 362 -17.63 -19.72 -6.20
N VAL A 363 -18.60 -19.82 -5.31
CA VAL A 363 -19.09 -21.11 -4.79
C VAL A 363 -20.25 -21.69 -5.61
N ASP A 364 -20.94 -20.86 -6.41
CA ASP A 364 -22.08 -21.26 -7.22
C ASP A 364 -22.25 -20.38 -8.48
N TRP A 365 -23.23 -20.74 -9.32
CA TRP A 365 -23.48 -20.04 -10.58
C TRP A 365 -23.94 -18.58 -10.39
N LEU A 366 -24.60 -18.25 -9.26
CA LEU A 366 -25.05 -16.89 -8.97
C LEU A 366 -23.87 -15.96 -8.67
N THR A 367 -22.89 -16.42 -7.89
CA THR A 367 -21.65 -15.67 -7.60
C THR A 367 -20.82 -15.47 -8.85
N ILE A 368 -20.80 -16.43 -9.78
CA ILE A 368 -20.12 -16.32 -11.09
C ILE A 368 -20.81 -15.26 -11.97
N ILE A 369 -22.14 -15.24 -12.01
CA ILE A 369 -22.88 -14.21 -12.76
C ILE A 369 -22.63 -12.82 -12.19
N LEU A 370 -22.71 -12.66 -10.87
CA LEU A 370 -22.44 -11.37 -10.20
C LEU A 370 -21.04 -10.84 -10.51
N GLU A 371 -20.03 -11.72 -10.49
CA GLU A 371 -18.66 -11.34 -10.86
C GLU A 371 -18.57 -10.92 -12.32
N ALA A 372 -19.13 -11.71 -13.24
CA ALA A 372 -19.12 -11.42 -14.67
C ALA A 372 -19.81 -10.10 -14.99
N GLU A 373 -20.98 -9.82 -14.40
CA GLU A 373 -21.68 -8.53 -14.54
C GLU A 373 -20.83 -7.37 -14.03
N CYS A 374 -20.19 -7.51 -12.86
CA CYS A 374 -19.30 -6.49 -12.32
C CYS A 374 -18.10 -6.22 -13.26
N ILE A 375 -17.46 -7.26 -13.80
CA ILE A 375 -16.36 -7.10 -14.75
C ILE A 375 -16.83 -6.39 -16.02
N LEU A 376 -18.00 -6.74 -16.56
CA LEU A 376 -18.58 -6.09 -17.72
C LEU A 376 -18.90 -4.63 -17.44
N LEU A 377 -19.53 -4.30 -16.31
CA LEU A 377 -19.82 -2.92 -15.92
C LEU A 377 -18.56 -2.07 -15.82
N PHE A 378 -17.49 -2.62 -15.27
CA PHE A 378 -16.19 -1.95 -15.20
C PHE A 378 -15.53 -1.75 -16.58
N ALA A 379 -15.69 -2.71 -17.50
CA ALA A 379 -15.21 -2.59 -18.87
C ALA A 379 -15.95 -1.49 -19.64
N PHE A 380 -17.29 -1.47 -19.59
CA PHE A 380 -18.12 -0.48 -20.29
C PHE A 380 -18.02 0.94 -19.71
N LYS A 381 -17.82 1.09 -18.40
CA LYS A 381 -17.65 2.43 -17.80
C LYS A 381 -16.38 3.13 -18.31
N LYS A 382 -15.38 2.37 -18.69
CA LYS A 382 -14.12 2.90 -19.22
C LYS A 382 -14.27 3.51 -20.61
N GLU A 383 -15.18 2.99 -21.44
CA GLU A 383 -15.42 3.52 -22.79
C GLU A 383 -16.23 4.84 -22.82
N ARG A 384 -16.92 5.19 -21.71
CA ARG A 384 -17.70 6.44 -21.62
C ARG A 384 -16.92 7.63 -21.05
N ILE A 385 -15.66 7.43 -20.61
CA ILE A 385 -14.82 8.46 -19.98
C ILE A 385 -13.62 8.83 -20.89
N CYS A 386 -13.41 8.10 -21.97
CA CYS A 386 -12.55 8.48 -23.09
C CYS A 386 -13.38 9.07 -24.22
#